data_5691ce12dee9a8912d0d7ea1758e388f
#
_entry.id   5691ce12dee9a8912d0d7ea1758e388f
#
_cell.length_a   1.000
_cell.length_b   1.000
_cell.length_c   1.000
_cell.angle_alpha   90.00
_cell.angle_beta   90.00
_cell.angle_gamma   90.00
#
_symmetry.space_group_name_H-M   'P 1'
#
loop_
_entity.id
_entity.type
_entity.pdbx_description
1 polymer ?
#
loop_
_entity_poly.entity_id
_entity_poly.type
_entity_poly.pdbx_seq_one_letter_code
_entity_poly.pdbx_strand_id
1 'polypeptide(L)'
;MATDSDWKVIGGFFPHTEKSSRFGHLVNEEELSGGAGAGGGDAALKAQILESKPEEQLDVLLIQLKDTFARVLGTVADKLSTQEPVTKYGLDSLMANQIRNWVQSSVNVDYSMMKIMRGPTMEEMAEQVLEEVLGSGGGAEVGGEAKSELDKWVVRSKVVENPRLRLFCLPYFAGGASIFTSWHEFLPDDVEVCAIQMPGREERGDERPFDDVNELVAKITEVIEPLLTAPIAFYAHSSGAGIAFELARFLRREQGVNPTNFMVGGWRAPHLESPFEFLNAIGDDEVYAEKNIPNIKNHMRTLDIPDAVIDNDEVFNEMLPSLRADILLGKRYSYYEEEKFTCPIVAFAGSEDPVFDESQIKSWEDQAGGDFKFVMVNGGHLFCRDNKEELLETISVELSEVVEA
;
A
#
# COMPACT_ATOMS: atom_id res chain seq x y z
N MET A 1 -30.11 -21.25 -12.66
CA MET A 1 -31.08 -20.15 -12.79
C MET A 1 -31.05 -19.43 -11.46
N ALA A 2 -30.72 -18.13 -11.45
CA ALA A 2 -30.82 -17.33 -10.23
C ALA A 2 -32.29 -17.24 -9.78
N THR A 3 -32.51 -17.29 -8.48
CA THR A 3 -33.86 -17.13 -7.91
C THR A 3 -34.20 -15.64 -7.82
N ASP A 4 -35.50 -15.26 -7.68
CA ASP A 4 -35.90 -13.85 -7.48
C ASP A 4 -35.16 -13.20 -6.30
N SER A 5 -34.80 -13.97 -5.28
CA SER A 5 -34.00 -13.51 -4.14
C SER A 5 -32.60 -13.08 -4.54
N ASP A 6 -31.98 -13.75 -5.52
CA ASP A 6 -30.61 -13.46 -5.97
C ASP A 6 -30.57 -12.13 -6.74
N TRP A 7 -31.62 -11.81 -7.51
CA TRP A 7 -31.72 -10.55 -8.24
C TRP A 7 -31.95 -9.34 -7.33
N LYS A 8 -32.68 -9.50 -6.23
CA LYS A 8 -32.81 -8.45 -5.20
C LYS A 8 -31.48 -8.15 -4.55
N VAL A 9 -30.67 -9.17 -4.27
CA VAL A 9 -29.32 -9.01 -3.75
C VAL A 9 -28.44 -8.31 -4.79
N ILE A 10 -28.47 -8.77 -6.03
CA ILE A 10 -27.68 -8.18 -7.14
C ILE A 10 -28.08 -6.72 -7.39
N GLY A 11 -29.38 -6.38 -7.38
CA GLY A 11 -29.86 -5.00 -7.57
C GLY A 11 -29.42 -4.08 -6.43
N GLY A 12 -29.39 -4.58 -5.18
CA GLY A 12 -28.87 -3.84 -4.03
C GLY A 12 -27.36 -3.55 -4.12
N PHE A 13 -26.60 -4.45 -4.74
CA PHE A 13 -25.15 -4.29 -4.94
C PHE A 13 -24.78 -3.49 -6.20
N PHE A 14 -25.63 -3.56 -7.23
CA PHE A 14 -25.38 -2.91 -8.52
C PHE A 14 -26.58 -2.04 -8.94
N PRO A 15 -26.73 -0.82 -8.41
CA PRO A 15 -27.86 0.08 -8.74
C PRO A 15 -28.04 0.35 -10.22
N HIS A 16 -27.01 0.17 -11.05
CA HIS A 16 -27.09 0.34 -12.51
C HIS A 16 -27.86 -0.81 -13.20
N THR A 17 -28.11 -1.95 -12.52
CA THR A 17 -28.89 -3.04 -13.12
C THR A 17 -30.32 -2.63 -13.39
N GLU A 18 -30.88 -1.69 -12.62
CA GLU A 18 -32.21 -1.12 -12.83
C GLU A 18 -32.33 -0.36 -14.17
N LYS A 19 -31.25 0.33 -14.55
CA LYS A 19 -31.18 1.11 -15.79
C LYS A 19 -30.68 0.30 -16.98
N SER A 20 -30.30 -0.97 -16.76
CA SER A 20 -29.80 -1.85 -17.81
C SER A 20 -30.94 -2.37 -18.67
N SER A 21 -30.88 -2.14 -19.98
CA SER A 21 -31.83 -2.69 -20.95
C SER A 21 -31.87 -4.23 -20.95
N ARG A 22 -30.85 -4.88 -20.37
CA ARG A 22 -30.70 -6.34 -20.29
C ARG A 22 -31.24 -6.94 -18.98
N PHE A 23 -31.18 -6.20 -17.89
CA PHE A 23 -31.47 -6.71 -16.53
C PHE A 23 -32.56 -5.94 -15.79
N GLY A 24 -32.92 -4.72 -16.22
CA GLY A 24 -33.87 -3.85 -15.54
C GLY A 24 -35.27 -4.48 -15.34
N HIS A 25 -35.67 -5.42 -16.22
CA HIS A 25 -36.94 -6.15 -16.10
C HIS A 25 -36.94 -7.24 -15.00
N LEU A 26 -35.77 -7.57 -14.44
CA LEU A 26 -35.59 -8.56 -13.37
C LEU A 26 -35.55 -7.91 -11.98
N VAL A 27 -35.49 -6.59 -11.93
CA VAL A 27 -35.44 -5.77 -10.72
C VAL A 27 -36.74 -4.95 -10.64
N ASN A 28 -37.58 -5.19 -9.62
CA ASN A 28 -38.86 -4.52 -9.50
C ASN A 28 -38.70 -3.23 -8.68
N GLU A 29 -38.92 -2.04 -9.26
CA GLU A 29 -38.71 -0.73 -8.61
C GLU A 29 -39.49 -0.54 -7.30
N GLU A 30 -40.71 -1.10 -7.18
CA GLU A 30 -41.54 -0.97 -5.97
C GLU A 30 -41.00 -1.78 -4.78
N GLU A 31 -40.28 -2.89 -5.01
CA GLU A 31 -39.72 -3.74 -3.95
C GLU A 31 -38.34 -3.29 -3.48
N LEU A 32 -37.57 -2.57 -4.32
CA LEU A 32 -36.28 -1.98 -3.93
C LEU A 32 -36.45 -0.71 -3.07
N SER A 33 -37.57 -0.02 -3.22
CA SER A 33 -37.91 1.15 -2.41
C SER A 33 -38.29 0.83 -0.96
N GLY A 34 -38.56 -0.45 -0.65
CA GLY A 34 -38.91 -0.91 0.70
C GLY A 34 -37.70 -1.27 1.59
N GLY A 35 -36.50 -1.37 1.03
CA GLY A 35 -35.26 -1.73 1.75
C GLY A 35 -34.19 -0.61 1.74
N ALA A 36 -34.40 0.40 0.94
CA ALA A 36 -33.54 1.58 0.84
C ALA A 36 -34.36 2.83 1.19
N GLY A 37 -34.54 3.08 2.46
CA GLY A 37 -34.91 4.41 2.90
C GLY A 37 -33.75 5.36 2.64
N ALA A 38 -33.50 5.76 1.40
CA ALA A 38 -32.63 6.88 1.03
C ALA A 38 -32.53 7.09 -0.49
N GLY A 39 -33.63 7.13 -1.21
CA GLY A 39 -33.69 7.68 -2.58
C GLY A 39 -33.89 9.21 -2.59
N GLY A 40 -33.67 9.91 -1.49
CA GLY A 40 -33.84 11.34 -1.36
C GLY A 40 -32.74 12.03 -0.51
N GLY A 41 -31.65 11.32 -0.19
CA GLY A 41 -30.60 11.80 0.72
C GLY A 41 -29.35 12.41 0.06
N ASP A 42 -29.17 12.14 -1.22
CA ASP A 42 -27.86 12.34 -1.87
C ASP A 42 -27.41 13.80 -1.99
N ALA A 43 -28.30 14.74 -2.15
CA ALA A 43 -28.02 16.16 -2.05
C ALA A 43 -28.16 16.72 -0.62
N ALA A 44 -28.85 15.99 0.26
CA ALA A 44 -29.20 16.46 1.60
C ALA A 44 -27.99 16.42 2.54
N LEU A 45 -27.19 15.35 2.55
CA LEU A 45 -26.03 15.25 3.45
C LEU A 45 -24.97 16.28 3.08
N LYS A 46 -24.64 16.41 1.80
CA LYS A 46 -23.69 17.42 1.36
C LYS A 46 -24.18 18.83 1.72
N ALA A 47 -25.45 19.14 1.48
CA ALA A 47 -26.03 20.43 1.86
C ALA A 47 -25.98 20.63 3.38
N GLN A 48 -26.34 19.61 4.15
CA GLN A 48 -26.27 19.67 5.62
C GLN A 48 -24.86 19.96 6.13
N ILE A 49 -23.81 19.31 5.56
CA ILE A 49 -22.41 19.56 5.89
C ILE A 49 -22.07 21.03 5.58
N LEU A 50 -22.42 21.51 4.40
CA LEU A 50 -22.08 22.89 3.97
C LEU A 50 -22.82 23.97 4.76
N GLU A 51 -24.02 23.67 5.30
CA GLU A 51 -24.81 24.57 6.13
C GLU A 51 -24.42 24.50 7.62
N SER A 52 -23.71 23.44 8.05
CA SER A 52 -23.24 23.29 9.43
C SER A 52 -22.07 24.23 9.72
N LYS A 53 -21.88 24.55 11.02
CA LYS A 53 -20.70 25.32 11.42
C LYS A 53 -19.42 24.52 11.16
N PRO A 54 -18.28 25.17 10.84
CA PRO A 54 -17.02 24.49 10.55
C PRO A 54 -16.61 23.46 11.61
N GLU A 55 -16.84 23.75 12.88
CA GLU A 55 -16.54 22.86 14.01
C GLU A 55 -17.47 21.63 14.12
N GLU A 56 -18.62 21.64 13.45
CA GLU A 56 -19.63 20.57 13.49
C GLU A 56 -19.62 19.69 12.21
N GLN A 57 -18.98 20.13 11.15
CA GLN A 57 -19.01 19.48 9.82
C GLN A 57 -18.44 18.07 9.85
N LEU A 58 -17.32 17.88 10.54
CA LEU A 58 -16.67 16.57 10.68
C LEU A 58 -17.56 15.60 11.46
N ASP A 59 -18.16 16.04 12.54
CA ASP A 59 -19.04 15.22 13.38
C ASP A 59 -20.29 14.76 12.61
N VAL A 60 -20.87 15.66 11.80
CA VAL A 60 -22.02 15.34 10.94
C VAL A 60 -21.68 14.23 9.96
N LEU A 61 -20.54 14.31 9.29
CA LEU A 61 -20.09 13.30 8.35
C LEU A 61 -19.73 11.98 9.04
N LEU A 62 -19.00 12.07 10.16
CA LEU A 62 -18.53 10.91 10.92
C LEU A 62 -19.67 10.05 11.48
N ILE A 63 -20.75 10.69 11.96
CA ILE A 63 -21.95 9.98 12.42
C ILE A 63 -22.56 9.17 11.27
N GLN A 64 -22.74 9.78 10.11
CA GLN A 64 -23.34 9.12 8.94
C GLN A 64 -22.44 8.01 8.37
N LEU A 65 -21.13 8.23 8.38
CA LEU A 65 -20.15 7.25 7.97
C LEU A 65 -20.19 6.02 8.90
N LYS A 66 -20.17 6.24 10.21
CA LYS A 66 -20.27 5.19 11.24
C LYS A 66 -21.55 4.36 11.12
N ASP A 67 -22.69 4.99 10.87
CA ASP A 67 -23.96 4.30 10.64
C ASP A 67 -23.92 3.46 9.35
N THR A 68 -23.25 3.97 8.32
CA THR A 68 -23.06 3.24 7.06
C THR A 68 -22.16 2.02 7.26
N PHE A 69 -21.04 2.15 7.96
CA PHE A 69 -20.20 1.01 8.32
C PHE A 69 -20.96 -0.02 9.15
N ALA A 70 -21.75 0.40 10.13
CA ALA A 70 -22.55 -0.51 10.94
C ALA A 70 -23.53 -1.33 10.09
N ARG A 71 -24.20 -0.69 9.15
CA ARG A 71 -25.14 -1.33 8.21
C ARG A 71 -24.42 -2.30 7.27
N VAL A 72 -23.29 -1.89 6.68
CA VAL A 72 -22.51 -2.72 5.74
C VAL A 72 -21.92 -3.93 6.45
N LEU A 73 -21.41 -3.77 7.66
CA LEU A 73 -20.84 -4.83 8.49
C LEU A 73 -21.90 -5.70 9.21
N GLY A 74 -23.20 -5.38 9.10
CA GLY A 74 -24.25 -6.12 9.77
C GLY A 74 -24.19 -6.02 11.31
N THR A 75 -23.72 -4.91 11.86
CA THR A 75 -23.54 -4.66 13.30
C THR A 75 -24.28 -3.39 13.74
N VAL A 76 -24.10 -2.97 14.98
CA VAL A 76 -24.65 -1.72 15.51
C VAL A 76 -23.52 -0.70 15.68
N ALA A 77 -23.81 0.58 15.40
CA ALA A 77 -22.83 1.67 15.43
C ALA A 77 -22.07 1.77 16.77
N ASP A 78 -22.73 1.49 17.89
CA ASP A 78 -22.14 1.56 19.24
C ASP A 78 -20.98 0.55 19.46
N LYS A 79 -20.88 -0.49 18.63
CA LYS A 79 -19.79 -1.47 18.68
C LYS A 79 -18.58 -1.11 17.85
N LEU A 80 -18.68 -0.05 17.06
CA LEU A 80 -17.61 0.42 16.19
C LEU A 80 -16.89 1.61 16.83
N SER A 81 -15.57 1.55 16.91
CA SER A 81 -14.73 2.68 17.26
C SER A 81 -14.42 3.47 15.98
N THR A 82 -14.45 4.80 16.06
CA THR A 82 -14.08 5.67 14.95
C THR A 82 -12.58 5.82 14.78
N GLN A 83 -11.83 5.41 15.80
CA GLN A 83 -10.36 5.54 15.89
C GLN A 83 -9.62 4.22 15.62
N GLU A 84 -10.35 3.14 15.32
CA GLU A 84 -9.73 1.87 14.95
C GLU A 84 -9.79 1.64 13.44
N PRO A 85 -8.76 0.98 12.86
CA PRO A 85 -8.72 0.63 11.44
C PRO A 85 -9.97 -0.14 11.03
N VAL A 86 -10.63 0.27 9.93
CA VAL A 86 -11.89 -0.37 9.47
C VAL A 86 -11.70 -1.83 9.10
N THR A 87 -10.50 -2.23 8.72
CA THR A 87 -10.13 -3.64 8.42
C THR A 87 -10.23 -4.56 9.63
N LYS A 88 -10.09 -4.04 10.86
CA LYS A 88 -10.28 -4.80 12.10
C LYS A 88 -11.68 -5.43 12.21
N TYR A 89 -12.66 -4.86 11.54
CA TYR A 89 -14.06 -5.32 11.57
C TYR A 89 -14.38 -6.35 10.48
N GLY A 90 -13.36 -6.86 9.77
CA GLY A 90 -13.57 -7.88 8.73
C GLY A 90 -14.10 -7.31 7.42
N LEU A 91 -13.77 -6.08 7.09
CA LEU A 91 -14.16 -5.42 5.84
C LEU A 91 -13.59 -6.20 4.65
N ASP A 92 -14.47 -6.63 3.75
CA ASP A 92 -14.11 -7.23 2.47
C ASP A 92 -14.24 -6.22 1.30
N SER A 93 -13.80 -6.64 0.11
CA SER A 93 -13.85 -5.78 -1.10
C SER A 93 -15.28 -5.39 -1.49
N LEU A 94 -16.27 -6.25 -1.23
CA LEU A 94 -17.67 -5.97 -1.53
C LEU A 94 -18.22 -4.90 -0.58
N MET A 95 -17.89 -5.02 0.70
CA MET A 95 -18.24 -4.05 1.74
C MET A 95 -17.55 -2.70 1.49
N ALA A 96 -16.28 -2.71 1.10
CA ALA A 96 -15.56 -1.50 0.73
C ALA A 96 -16.20 -0.77 -0.46
N ASN A 97 -16.64 -1.52 -1.48
CA ASN A 97 -17.35 -0.94 -2.63
C ASN A 97 -18.72 -0.33 -2.23
N GLN A 98 -19.44 -0.93 -1.28
CA GLN A 98 -20.69 -0.35 -0.77
C GLN A 98 -20.44 0.98 -0.05
N ILE A 99 -19.38 1.05 0.74
CA ILE A 99 -18.99 2.29 1.45
C ILE A 99 -18.59 3.36 0.44
N ARG A 100 -17.77 3.01 -0.57
CA ARG A 100 -17.41 3.92 -1.66
C ARG A 100 -18.63 4.48 -2.39
N ASN A 101 -19.54 3.59 -2.81
CA ASN A 101 -20.77 4.00 -3.50
C ASN A 101 -21.64 4.93 -2.63
N TRP A 102 -21.67 4.68 -1.32
CA TRP A 102 -22.37 5.56 -0.40
C TRP A 102 -21.69 6.95 -0.30
N VAL A 103 -20.37 7.01 -0.18
CA VAL A 103 -19.63 8.29 -0.18
C VAL A 103 -19.88 9.05 -1.47
N GLN A 104 -19.76 8.37 -2.62
CA GLN A 104 -20.02 8.98 -3.94
C GLN A 104 -21.45 9.50 -4.06
N SER A 105 -22.45 8.74 -3.64
CA SER A 105 -23.86 9.15 -3.74
C SER A 105 -24.22 10.23 -2.72
N SER A 106 -23.73 10.16 -1.51
CA SER A 106 -24.17 11.03 -0.39
C SER A 106 -23.49 12.40 -0.39
N VAL A 107 -22.24 12.48 -0.83
CA VAL A 107 -21.45 13.75 -0.79
C VAL A 107 -20.77 14.09 -2.11
N ASN A 108 -20.93 13.25 -3.14
CA ASN A 108 -20.34 13.40 -4.49
C ASN A 108 -18.80 13.47 -4.45
N VAL A 109 -18.19 12.60 -3.65
CA VAL A 109 -16.74 12.41 -3.55
C VAL A 109 -16.40 10.99 -4.01
N ASP A 110 -15.46 10.85 -4.95
CA ASP A 110 -14.96 9.55 -5.41
C ASP A 110 -13.83 9.07 -4.48
N TYR A 111 -14.23 8.45 -3.34
CA TYR A 111 -13.28 7.91 -2.39
C TYR A 111 -12.88 6.49 -2.79
N SER A 112 -11.68 6.33 -3.32
CA SER A 112 -11.19 5.07 -3.92
C SER A 112 -11.36 3.87 -2.99
N MET A 113 -11.80 2.72 -3.55
CA MET A 113 -11.92 1.46 -2.81
C MET A 113 -10.58 1.02 -2.19
N MET A 114 -9.47 1.28 -2.87
CA MET A 114 -8.13 1.00 -2.33
C MET A 114 -7.85 1.79 -1.05
N LYS A 115 -8.26 3.05 -0.98
CA LYS A 115 -8.13 3.85 0.26
C LYS A 115 -8.89 3.18 1.41
N ILE A 116 -10.09 2.66 1.17
CA ILE A 116 -10.91 1.97 2.19
C ILE A 116 -10.26 0.65 2.62
N MET A 117 -9.77 -0.14 1.66
CA MET A 117 -9.15 -1.45 1.92
C MET A 117 -7.80 -1.37 2.65
N ARG A 118 -7.14 -0.23 2.63
CA ARG A 118 -5.92 0.02 3.44
C ARG A 118 -6.19 0.06 4.93
N GLY A 119 -7.46 0.15 5.33
CA GLY A 119 -7.85 0.16 6.73
C GLY A 119 -7.63 1.51 7.43
N PRO A 120 -8.01 2.65 6.81
CA PRO A 120 -8.03 3.90 7.52
C PRO A 120 -8.98 3.80 8.72
N THR A 121 -8.87 4.69 9.67
CA THR A 121 -9.91 4.89 10.67
C THR A 121 -11.11 5.61 10.05
N MET A 122 -12.29 5.51 10.68
CA MET A 122 -13.46 6.27 10.21
C MET A 122 -13.24 7.78 10.33
N GLU A 123 -12.45 8.22 11.31
CA GLU A 123 -12.07 9.64 11.48
C GLU A 123 -11.21 10.11 10.31
N GLU A 124 -10.15 9.37 9.97
CA GLU A 124 -9.31 9.68 8.79
C GLU A 124 -10.10 9.71 7.48
N MET A 125 -11.03 8.77 7.30
CA MET A 125 -11.93 8.78 6.14
C MET A 125 -12.82 10.02 6.12
N ALA A 126 -13.43 10.37 7.26
CA ALA A 126 -14.32 11.51 7.34
C ALA A 126 -13.56 12.83 7.09
N GLU A 127 -12.35 12.98 7.60
CA GLU A 127 -11.49 14.14 7.34
C GLU A 127 -11.17 14.30 5.86
N GLN A 128 -10.72 13.22 5.20
CA GLN A 128 -10.38 13.24 3.77
C GLN A 128 -11.61 13.53 2.89
N VAL A 129 -12.74 12.89 3.19
CA VAL A 129 -13.99 13.11 2.45
C VAL A 129 -14.51 14.54 2.68
N LEU A 130 -14.43 15.07 3.91
CA LEU A 130 -14.84 16.42 4.22
C LEU A 130 -13.99 17.46 3.46
N GLU A 131 -12.69 17.25 3.40
CA GLU A 131 -11.76 18.08 2.64
C GLU A 131 -12.19 18.18 1.16
N GLU A 132 -12.55 17.06 0.55
CA GLU A 132 -13.03 17.05 -0.84
C GLU A 132 -14.43 17.70 -0.99
N VAL A 133 -15.34 17.52 -0.01
CA VAL A 133 -16.69 18.14 0.01
C VAL A 133 -16.63 19.66 0.06
N LEU A 134 -15.70 20.21 0.83
CA LEU A 134 -15.55 21.66 1.01
C LEU A 134 -14.94 22.38 -0.20
N GLY A 135 -14.64 21.62 -1.28
CA GLY A 135 -14.19 22.20 -2.55
C GLY A 135 -12.68 22.37 -2.64
N SER A 136 -11.93 21.72 -1.76
CA SER A 136 -10.48 21.58 -1.86
C SER A 136 -10.08 20.60 -3.00
N GLY A 137 -11.06 19.97 -3.64
CA GLY A 137 -10.95 19.05 -4.78
C GLY A 137 -10.85 19.77 -6.12
N GLY A 138 -9.92 20.64 -6.25
CA GLY A 138 -9.61 21.35 -7.49
C GLY A 138 -8.44 22.26 -7.21
N GLY A 139 -7.25 21.72 -7.15
CA GLY A 139 -6.00 22.47 -7.28
C GLY A 139 -5.94 23.84 -6.60
N ALA A 140 -6.29 23.93 -5.30
CA ALA A 140 -5.97 25.09 -4.47
C ALA A 140 -5.88 24.64 -3.01
N GLU A 141 -4.69 24.67 -2.51
CA GLU A 141 -4.30 24.48 -1.11
C GLU A 141 -5.14 25.36 -0.19
N VAL A 142 -5.84 24.77 0.78
CA VAL A 142 -6.37 25.52 1.92
C VAL A 142 -5.51 25.15 3.12
N GLY A 143 -4.59 26.07 3.47
CA GLY A 143 -4.10 26.32 4.81
C GLY A 143 -3.34 25.23 5.57
N GLY A 144 -3.09 24.04 5.00
CA GLY A 144 -2.01 23.14 5.41
C GLY A 144 -0.80 23.48 4.54
N GLU A 145 0.36 23.63 5.10
CA GLU A 145 1.60 23.73 4.33
C GLU A 145 1.64 22.56 3.34
N ALA A 146 1.81 22.87 2.04
CA ALA A 146 1.95 21.83 1.02
C ALA A 146 2.97 20.81 1.51
N LYS A 147 2.60 19.51 1.54
CA LYS A 147 3.53 18.45 1.97
C LYS A 147 4.87 18.71 1.29
N SER A 148 5.93 18.80 2.06
CA SER A 148 7.26 18.95 1.50
C SER A 148 7.55 17.78 0.56
N GLU A 149 8.47 17.94 -0.38
CA GLU A 149 8.86 16.82 -1.24
C GLU A 149 9.31 15.62 -0.40
N LEU A 150 9.98 15.86 0.72
CA LEU A 150 10.33 14.84 1.70
C LEU A 150 9.09 14.09 2.24
N ASP A 151 8.05 14.80 2.67
CA ASP A 151 6.85 14.20 3.27
C ASP A 151 5.95 13.49 2.23
N LYS A 152 6.12 13.79 0.95
CA LYS A 152 5.50 13.00 -0.14
C LYS A 152 6.19 11.65 -0.35
N TRP A 153 7.52 11.62 -0.22
CA TRP A 153 8.32 10.44 -0.49
C TRP A 153 8.60 9.56 0.72
N VAL A 154 8.57 10.14 1.92
CA VAL A 154 8.89 9.43 3.17
C VAL A 154 7.77 9.57 4.16
N VAL A 155 7.02 8.48 4.35
CA VAL A 155 5.96 8.40 5.36
C VAL A 155 6.58 8.01 6.70
N ARG A 156 6.41 8.88 7.69
CA ARG A 156 6.89 8.69 9.05
C ARG A 156 5.69 8.78 10.01
N SER A 157 5.13 7.64 10.39
CA SER A 157 3.96 7.58 11.29
C SER A 157 4.25 8.13 12.68
N LYS A 158 5.52 8.06 13.10
CA LYS A 158 6.04 8.65 14.33
C LYS A 158 7.35 9.35 14.01
N VAL A 159 7.36 10.67 14.06
CA VAL A 159 8.60 11.46 13.92
C VAL A 159 9.34 11.40 15.25
N VAL A 160 10.61 10.99 15.22
CA VAL A 160 11.47 10.90 16.41
C VAL A 160 12.43 12.08 16.42
N GLU A 161 12.41 12.86 17.48
CA GLU A 161 13.35 13.95 17.68
C GLU A 161 14.73 13.37 18.05
N ASN A 162 15.75 13.63 17.21
CA ASN A 162 17.10 13.07 17.36
C ASN A 162 17.13 11.52 17.40
N PRO A 163 16.66 10.85 16.35
CA PRO A 163 16.65 9.38 16.34
C PRO A 163 18.07 8.82 16.42
N ARG A 164 18.25 7.76 17.18
CA ARG A 164 19.49 6.99 17.19
C ARG A 164 19.76 6.33 15.84
N LEU A 165 18.69 5.93 15.15
CA LEU A 165 18.74 5.25 13.87
C LEU A 165 17.48 5.55 13.05
N ARG A 166 17.62 5.66 11.73
CA ARG A 166 16.51 5.67 10.78
C ARG A 166 16.45 4.38 10.00
N LEU A 167 15.31 3.70 10.08
CA LEU A 167 15.02 2.49 9.31
C LEU A 167 14.25 2.87 8.05
N PHE A 168 14.93 2.86 6.90
CA PHE A 168 14.28 3.05 5.60
C PHE A 168 13.63 1.74 5.14
N CYS A 169 12.33 1.80 4.90
CA CYS A 169 11.55 0.64 4.50
C CYS A 169 11.06 0.76 3.05
N LEU A 170 11.36 -0.23 2.21
CA LEU A 170 10.93 -0.28 0.81
C LEU A 170 9.93 -1.42 0.58
N PRO A 171 8.76 -1.12 -0.02
CA PRO A 171 7.69 -2.09 -0.17
C PRO A 171 7.93 -3.07 -1.33
N TYR A 172 7.13 -4.13 -1.33
CA TYR A 172 7.05 -5.12 -2.39
C TYR A 172 6.37 -4.58 -3.66
N PHE A 173 6.28 -5.44 -4.68
CA PHE A 173 5.68 -5.20 -5.99
C PHE A 173 4.31 -4.51 -5.88
N ALA A 174 4.17 -3.33 -6.48
CA ALA A 174 3.03 -2.42 -6.40
C ALA A 174 2.59 -2.02 -4.97
N GLY A 175 3.32 -2.40 -3.95
CA GLY A 175 3.08 -1.99 -2.57
C GLY A 175 3.43 -0.52 -2.32
N GLY A 176 2.89 0.07 -1.26
CA GLY A 176 3.18 1.43 -0.83
C GLY A 176 3.66 1.51 0.62
N ALA A 177 3.85 2.72 1.11
CA ALA A 177 4.38 2.98 2.44
C ALA A 177 3.45 2.53 3.57
N SER A 178 2.14 2.39 3.31
CA SER A 178 1.14 1.99 4.31
C SER A 178 1.45 0.66 5.00
N ILE A 179 2.21 -0.23 4.34
CA ILE A 179 2.63 -1.53 4.88
C ILE A 179 3.43 -1.36 6.19
N PHE A 180 4.17 -0.27 6.31
CA PHE A 180 5.13 -0.02 7.39
C PHE A 180 4.63 0.96 8.45
N THR A 181 3.41 1.50 8.33
CA THR A 181 2.92 2.59 9.18
C THR A 181 2.82 2.21 10.66
N SER A 182 2.47 0.96 10.98
CA SER A 182 2.39 0.45 12.36
C SER A 182 3.70 -0.13 12.91
N TRP A 183 4.78 -0.16 12.13
CA TRP A 183 6.02 -0.80 12.53
C TRP A 183 6.69 -0.13 13.74
N HIS A 184 6.54 1.20 13.87
CA HIS A 184 7.06 1.97 14.99
C HIS A 184 6.52 1.52 16.36
N GLU A 185 5.39 0.79 16.39
CA GLU A 185 4.81 0.24 17.62
C GLU A 185 5.59 -0.96 18.18
N PHE A 186 6.37 -1.62 17.33
CA PHE A 186 7.12 -2.85 17.66
C PHE A 186 8.65 -2.65 17.73
N LEU A 187 9.11 -1.46 17.37
CA LEU A 187 10.54 -1.12 17.36
C LEU A 187 10.89 -0.20 18.53
N PRO A 188 12.18 -0.09 18.91
CA PRO A 188 12.61 0.83 19.94
C PRO A 188 12.18 2.27 19.66
N ASP A 189 11.82 3.00 20.71
CA ASP A 189 11.29 4.37 20.62
C ASP A 189 12.25 5.38 19.97
N ASP A 190 13.53 5.09 19.95
CA ASP A 190 14.61 5.89 19.36
C ASP A 190 14.93 5.51 17.90
N VAL A 191 14.20 4.55 17.33
CA VAL A 191 14.27 4.16 15.92
C VAL A 191 13.14 4.84 15.15
N GLU A 192 13.49 5.67 14.17
CA GLU A 192 12.51 6.31 13.29
C GLU A 192 12.27 5.46 12.04
N VAL A 193 11.02 5.01 11.84
CA VAL A 193 10.61 4.27 10.63
C VAL A 193 10.34 5.27 9.50
N CYS A 194 11.07 5.14 8.40
CA CYS A 194 11.02 5.98 7.21
C CYS A 194 10.55 5.14 6.01
N ALA A 195 9.24 5.00 5.83
CA ALA A 195 8.67 4.20 4.75
C ALA A 195 8.70 4.98 3.42
N ILE A 196 9.31 4.42 2.39
CA ILE A 196 9.40 5.04 1.08
C ILE A 196 8.09 4.91 0.33
N GLN A 197 7.47 6.05 -0.02
CA GLN A 197 6.27 6.17 -0.82
C GLN A 197 6.64 6.56 -2.25
N MET A 198 6.70 5.57 -3.13
CA MET A 198 7.03 5.79 -4.54
C MET A 198 5.83 6.37 -5.31
N PRO A 199 6.05 7.16 -6.40
CA PRO A 199 4.98 7.61 -7.29
C PRO A 199 4.21 6.45 -7.94
N GLY A 200 2.98 6.73 -8.38
CA GLY A 200 2.11 5.77 -9.05
C GLY A 200 1.35 4.85 -8.11
N ARG A 201 1.44 5.06 -6.77
CA ARG A 201 0.76 4.21 -5.80
C ARG A 201 0.28 5.00 -4.58
N GLU A 202 -0.80 4.50 -3.97
CA GLU A 202 -1.42 5.11 -2.79
C GLU A 202 -1.81 6.58 -3.03
N GLU A 203 -1.43 7.47 -2.11
CA GLU A 203 -1.71 8.90 -2.22
C GLU A 203 -1.09 9.56 -3.47
N ARG A 204 -0.11 8.89 -4.10
CA ARG A 204 0.59 9.35 -5.29
C ARG A 204 0.16 8.60 -6.56
N GLY A 205 -1.04 7.98 -6.55
CA GLY A 205 -1.55 7.15 -7.65
C GLY A 205 -1.58 7.85 -9.01
N ASP A 206 -1.85 9.16 -9.02
CA ASP A 206 -1.92 9.97 -10.24
C ASP A 206 -0.53 10.39 -10.78
N GLU A 207 0.54 10.18 -10.01
CA GLU A 207 1.88 10.51 -10.44
C GLU A 207 2.46 9.39 -11.32
N ARG A 208 3.24 9.77 -12.33
CA ARG A 208 3.92 8.79 -13.18
C ARG A 208 4.93 7.98 -12.35
N PRO A 209 4.82 6.64 -12.31
CA PRO A 209 5.79 5.79 -11.64
C PRO A 209 7.12 5.75 -12.42
N PHE A 210 8.22 5.50 -11.71
CA PHE A 210 9.53 5.28 -12.31
C PHE A 210 9.62 3.88 -12.92
N ASP A 211 10.29 3.77 -14.05
CA ASP A 211 10.53 2.54 -14.80
C ASP A 211 12.04 2.28 -15.08
N ASP A 212 12.90 3.09 -14.46
CA ASP A 212 14.36 2.93 -14.43
C ASP A 212 14.86 3.02 -12.99
N VAL A 213 15.65 2.02 -12.54
CA VAL A 213 16.12 1.93 -11.16
C VAL A 213 17.13 3.03 -10.81
N ASN A 214 17.96 3.46 -11.77
CA ASN A 214 18.97 4.48 -11.51
C ASN A 214 18.31 5.85 -11.32
N GLU A 215 17.31 6.17 -12.15
CA GLU A 215 16.52 7.40 -11.98
C GLU A 215 15.78 7.42 -10.65
N LEU A 216 15.16 6.29 -10.28
CA LEU A 216 14.44 6.14 -9.02
C LEU A 216 15.36 6.33 -7.81
N VAL A 217 16.49 5.64 -7.80
CA VAL A 217 17.48 5.68 -6.71
C VAL A 217 18.09 7.06 -6.56
N ALA A 218 18.43 7.73 -7.67
CA ALA A 218 18.92 9.12 -7.65
C ALA A 218 17.88 10.07 -7.03
N LYS A 219 16.59 9.90 -7.41
CA LYS A 219 15.52 10.73 -6.84
C LYS A 219 15.27 10.45 -5.36
N ILE A 220 15.26 9.18 -4.94
CA ILE A 220 15.13 8.84 -3.52
C ILE A 220 16.29 9.48 -2.74
N THR A 221 17.52 9.35 -3.23
CA THR A 221 18.73 9.92 -2.57
C THR A 221 18.61 11.42 -2.37
N GLU A 222 18.21 12.16 -3.42
CA GLU A 222 17.98 13.61 -3.34
C GLU A 222 16.99 13.95 -2.22
N VAL A 223 15.89 13.22 -2.15
CA VAL A 223 14.80 13.51 -1.22
C VAL A 223 15.15 13.16 0.23
N ILE A 224 15.84 12.04 0.44
CA ILE A 224 16.17 11.58 1.81
C ILE A 224 17.43 12.24 2.39
N GLU A 225 18.17 13.06 1.62
CA GLU A 225 19.39 13.73 2.08
C GLU A 225 19.24 14.42 3.45
N PRO A 226 18.13 15.16 3.75
CA PRO A 226 17.94 15.77 5.06
C PRO A 226 17.80 14.77 6.22
N LEU A 227 17.51 13.50 5.92
CA LEU A 227 17.36 12.43 6.91
C LEU A 227 18.68 11.64 7.14
N LEU A 228 19.72 11.88 6.36
CA LEU A 228 21.02 11.20 6.50
C LEU A 228 21.89 11.78 7.63
N THR A 229 21.29 12.48 8.56
CA THR A 229 21.93 13.11 9.74
C THR A 229 22.09 12.14 10.93
N ALA A 230 21.46 10.98 10.87
CA ALA A 230 21.59 9.89 11.83
C ALA A 230 22.05 8.61 11.10
N PRO A 231 22.56 7.60 11.81
CA PRO A 231 22.79 6.27 11.25
C PRO A 231 21.54 5.74 10.53
N ILE A 232 21.73 5.04 9.42
CA ILE A 232 20.66 4.50 8.63
C ILE A 232 20.73 2.97 8.56
N ALA A 233 19.58 2.31 8.53
CA ALA A 233 19.42 0.90 8.18
C ALA A 233 18.36 0.76 7.10
N PHE A 234 18.38 -0.37 6.40
CA PHE A 234 17.34 -0.71 5.42
C PHE A 234 16.60 -1.97 5.82
N TYR A 235 15.28 -1.93 5.60
CA TYR A 235 14.48 -3.13 5.41
C TYR A 235 13.76 -3.02 4.07
N ALA A 236 13.84 -4.06 3.26
CA ALA A 236 13.16 -4.08 1.98
C ALA A 236 12.54 -5.43 1.72
N HIS A 237 11.31 -5.43 1.19
CA HIS A 237 10.57 -6.66 0.95
C HIS A 237 10.41 -6.93 -0.54
N SER A 238 10.62 -8.17 -0.96
CA SER A 238 10.40 -8.64 -2.34
C SER A 238 11.14 -7.75 -3.35
N SER A 239 10.49 -7.24 -4.39
CA SER A 239 11.11 -6.38 -5.42
C SER A 239 11.74 -5.10 -4.84
N GLY A 240 11.27 -4.61 -3.71
CA GLY A 240 11.88 -3.50 -2.99
C GLY A 240 13.33 -3.76 -2.57
N ALA A 241 13.70 -5.03 -2.37
CA ALA A 241 15.06 -5.41 -2.00
C ALA A 241 16.10 -5.04 -3.08
N GLY A 242 15.75 -5.17 -4.37
CA GLY A 242 16.62 -4.74 -5.47
C GLY A 242 16.79 -3.23 -5.51
N ILE A 243 15.73 -2.48 -5.24
CA ILE A 243 15.76 -1.00 -5.18
C ILE A 243 16.61 -0.55 -3.98
N ALA A 244 16.40 -1.14 -2.80
CA ALA A 244 17.17 -0.81 -1.59
C ALA A 244 18.65 -1.13 -1.75
N PHE A 245 18.98 -2.23 -2.43
CA PHE A 245 20.35 -2.63 -2.71
C PHE A 245 21.07 -1.56 -3.55
N GLU A 246 20.46 -1.13 -4.64
CA GLU A 246 21.05 -0.07 -5.47
C GLU A 246 21.06 1.29 -4.78
N LEU A 247 20.05 1.60 -3.96
CA LEU A 247 20.03 2.82 -3.15
C LEU A 247 21.19 2.85 -2.15
N ALA A 248 21.43 1.75 -1.43
CA ALA A 248 22.55 1.67 -0.48
C ALA A 248 23.92 1.80 -1.20
N ARG A 249 24.08 1.18 -2.37
CA ARG A 249 25.27 1.32 -3.21
C ARG A 249 25.46 2.74 -3.72
N PHE A 250 24.37 3.38 -4.16
CA PHE A 250 24.38 4.76 -4.65
C PHE A 250 24.75 5.74 -3.53
N LEU A 251 24.16 5.61 -2.34
CA LEU A 251 24.49 6.41 -1.16
C LEU A 251 25.98 6.27 -0.78
N ARG A 252 26.51 5.07 -0.84
CA ARG A 252 27.94 4.82 -0.60
C ARG A 252 28.82 5.53 -1.62
N ARG A 253 28.49 5.45 -2.91
CA ARG A 253 29.30 6.05 -3.99
C ARG A 253 29.25 7.57 -3.98
N GLU A 254 28.05 8.12 -3.88
CA GLU A 254 27.82 9.55 -4.10
C GLU A 254 27.97 10.39 -2.83
N GLN A 255 27.69 9.79 -1.66
CA GLN A 255 27.66 10.52 -0.40
C GLN A 255 28.55 9.93 0.70
N GLY A 256 29.19 8.80 0.44
CA GLY A 256 30.02 8.11 1.44
C GLY A 256 29.22 7.54 2.61
N VAL A 257 27.89 7.44 2.47
CA VAL A 257 26.99 6.92 3.52
C VAL A 257 26.84 5.42 3.35
N ASN A 258 27.15 4.67 4.41
CA ASN A 258 26.92 3.22 4.49
C ASN A 258 25.81 2.93 5.50
N PRO A 259 24.92 1.98 5.22
CA PRO A 259 23.95 1.54 6.22
C PRO A 259 24.64 0.78 7.37
N THR A 260 24.05 0.83 8.55
CA THR A 260 24.49 0.02 9.70
C THR A 260 24.03 -1.42 9.62
N ASN A 261 22.85 -1.64 8.99
CA ASN A 261 22.26 -2.95 8.74
C ASN A 261 21.54 -2.93 7.40
N PHE A 262 21.63 -4.04 6.68
CA PHE A 262 20.88 -4.25 5.45
C PHE A 262 20.01 -5.51 5.59
N MET A 263 18.68 -5.32 5.66
CA MET A 263 17.72 -6.37 5.94
C MET A 263 16.81 -6.56 4.74
N VAL A 264 16.65 -7.80 4.28
CA VAL A 264 15.85 -8.13 3.09
C VAL A 264 14.91 -9.28 3.37
N GLY A 265 13.68 -9.18 2.91
CA GLY A 265 12.67 -10.20 3.04
C GLY A 265 12.14 -10.69 1.69
N GLY A 266 12.04 -12.02 1.53
CA GLY A 266 11.34 -12.64 0.40
C GLY A 266 11.90 -12.31 -0.98
N TRP A 267 13.22 -12.10 -1.13
CA TRP A 267 13.83 -11.81 -2.42
C TRP A 267 15.22 -12.39 -2.56
N ARG A 268 15.54 -12.92 -3.73
CA ARG A 268 16.87 -13.42 -4.09
C ARG A 268 17.90 -12.29 -4.16
N ALA A 269 19.16 -12.63 -4.02
CA ALA A 269 20.23 -11.65 -4.22
C ALA A 269 20.28 -11.14 -5.68
N PRO A 270 20.66 -9.87 -5.89
CA PRO A 270 20.53 -9.20 -7.20
C PRO A 270 21.43 -9.74 -8.29
N HIS A 271 22.49 -10.48 -7.96
CA HIS A 271 23.39 -11.14 -8.95
C HIS A 271 22.80 -12.42 -9.58
N LEU A 272 21.71 -12.96 -9.00
CA LEU A 272 21.01 -14.10 -9.57
C LEU A 272 20.04 -13.67 -10.67
N GLU A 273 19.89 -14.50 -11.70
CA GLU A 273 18.91 -14.27 -12.76
C GLU A 273 17.48 -14.28 -12.24
N SER A 274 16.61 -13.49 -12.88
CA SER A 274 15.19 -13.46 -12.53
C SER A 274 14.53 -14.82 -12.80
N PRO A 275 13.81 -15.42 -11.85
CA PRO A 275 13.11 -16.69 -12.07
C PRO A 275 11.82 -16.53 -12.89
N PHE A 276 11.41 -15.30 -13.18
CA PHE A 276 10.14 -15.01 -13.85
C PHE A 276 10.29 -15.08 -15.37
N GLU A 277 10.20 -16.30 -15.94
CA GLU A 277 10.34 -16.55 -17.38
C GLU A 277 9.43 -15.64 -18.23
N PHE A 278 8.19 -15.42 -17.78
CA PHE A 278 7.25 -14.54 -18.46
C PHE A 278 7.81 -13.12 -18.60
N LEU A 279 8.32 -12.55 -17.50
CA LEU A 279 8.86 -11.18 -17.51
C LEU A 279 10.12 -11.08 -18.38
N ASN A 280 10.92 -12.14 -18.44
CA ASN A 280 12.10 -12.20 -19.28
C ASN A 280 11.76 -12.34 -20.78
N ALA A 281 10.62 -12.97 -21.09
CA ALA A 281 10.21 -13.29 -22.47
C ALA A 281 9.54 -12.13 -23.22
N ILE A 282 8.88 -11.20 -22.52
CA ILE A 282 8.17 -10.07 -23.17
C ILE A 282 9.10 -8.89 -23.42
N GLY A 283 8.88 -8.17 -24.53
CA GLY A 283 9.56 -6.89 -24.80
C GLY A 283 9.03 -5.76 -23.91
N ASP A 284 9.79 -4.67 -23.75
CA ASP A 284 9.39 -3.52 -22.92
C ASP A 284 8.06 -2.93 -23.39
N ASP A 285 7.88 -2.74 -24.71
CA ASP A 285 6.62 -2.23 -25.27
C ASP A 285 5.44 -3.19 -25.01
N GLU A 286 5.72 -4.49 -24.90
CA GLU A 286 4.69 -5.49 -24.65
C GLU A 286 4.17 -5.47 -23.20
N VAL A 287 4.91 -4.89 -22.26
CA VAL A 287 4.43 -4.68 -20.88
C VAL A 287 3.15 -3.85 -20.86
N TYR A 288 3.01 -2.93 -21.80
CA TYR A 288 1.82 -2.08 -21.94
C TYR A 288 0.69 -2.71 -22.76
N ALA A 289 0.93 -3.83 -23.43
CA ALA A 289 -0.08 -4.46 -24.26
C ALA A 289 -1.17 -5.15 -23.43
N GLU A 290 -2.44 -4.88 -23.75
CA GLU A 290 -3.61 -5.48 -23.06
C GLU A 290 -3.59 -7.02 -23.10
N LYS A 291 -3.05 -7.63 -24.20
CA LYS A 291 -2.91 -9.08 -24.31
C LYS A 291 -2.10 -9.72 -23.18
N ASN A 292 -1.26 -8.93 -22.47
CA ASN A 292 -0.41 -9.41 -21.37
C ASN A 292 -1.03 -9.21 -19.99
N ILE A 293 -2.19 -8.56 -19.88
CA ILE A 293 -2.92 -8.41 -18.60
C ILE A 293 -3.14 -9.76 -17.89
N PRO A 294 -3.59 -10.86 -18.58
CA PRO A 294 -3.75 -12.15 -17.92
C PRO A 294 -2.45 -12.70 -17.33
N ASN A 295 -1.31 -12.43 -17.98
CA ASN A 295 0.00 -12.87 -17.50
C ASN A 295 0.45 -12.04 -16.28
N ILE A 296 0.16 -10.73 -16.26
CA ILE A 296 0.41 -9.86 -15.11
C ILE A 296 -0.44 -10.32 -13.92
N LYS A 297 -1.74 -10.56 -14.12
CA LYS A 297 -2.64 -11.11 -13.09
C LYS A 297 -2.13 -12.46 -12.55
N ASN A 298 -1.67 -13.34 -13.43
CA ASN A 298 -1.10 -14.62 -13.00
C ASN A 298 0.20 -14.44 -12.21
N HIS A 299 1.06 -13.51 -12.61
CA HIS A 299 2.28 -13.19 -11.86
C HIS A 299 1.95 -12.67 -10.45
N MET A 300 0.94 -11.80 -10.31
CA MET A 300 0.48 -11.34 -8.99
C MET A 300 0.03 -12.51 -8.09
N ARG A 301 -0.64 -13.53 -8.65
CA ARG A 301 -1.02 -14.72 -7.89
C ARG A 301 0.17 -15.51 -7.38
N THR A 302 1.25 -15.60 -8.17
CA THR A 302 2.48 -16.26 -7.70
C THR A 302 3.16 -15.51 -6.55
N LEU A 303 2.84 -14.23 -6.36
CA LEU A 303 3.34 -13.39 -5.27
C LEU A 303 2.38 -13.32 -4.06
N ASP A 304 1.46 -14.26 -3.92
CA ASP A 304 0.45 -14.33 -2.85
C ASP A 304 -0.48 -13.11 -2.76
N ILE A 305 -0.64 -12.36 -3.86
CA ILE A 305 -1.62 -11.28 -3.90
C ILE A 305 -3.01 -11.90 -3.99
N PRO A 306 -3.96 -11.51 -3.10
CA PRO A 306 -5.29 -12.12 -3.05
C PRO A 306 -6.08 -11.97 -4.35
N ASP A 307 -6.80 -13.03 -4.75
CA ASP A 307 -7.69 -13.02 -5.92
C ASP A 307 -8.72 -11.89 -5.86
N ALA A 308 -9.21 -11.53 -4.67
CA ALA A 308 -10.13 -10.42 -4.47
C ALA A 308 -9.58 -9.06 -4.95
N VAL A 309 -8.26 -8.89 -4.94
CA VAL A 309 -7.57 -7.71 -5.50
C VAL A 309 -7.36 -7.87 -7.00
N ILE A 310 -6.92 -9.04 -7.44
CA ILE A 310 -6.52 -9.32 -8.84
C ILE A 310 -7.75 -9.36 -9.76
N ASP A 311 -8.84 -9.96 -9.32
CA ASP A 311 -10.05 -10.17 -10.12
C ASP A 311 -11.06 -9.01 -10.00
N ASN A 312 -10.77 -8.01 -9.16
CA ASN A 312 -11.48 -6.76 -9.15
C ASN A 312 -10.86 -5.82 -10.20
N ASP A 313 -11.56 -5.66 -11.32
CA ASP A 313 -11.03 -4.88 -12.46
C ASP A 313 -10.78 -3.41 -12.11
N GLU A 314 -11.51 -2.82 -11.18
CA GLU A 314 -11.30 -1.44 -10.75
C GLU A 314 -10.00 -1.30 -9.96
N VAL A 315 -9.81 -2.13 -8.93
CA VAL A 315 -8.59 -2.18 -8.11
C VAL A 315 -7.38 -2.51 -8.98
N PHE A 316 -7.53 -3.52 -9.84
CA PHE A 316 -6.46 -3.93 -10.74
C PHE A 316 -6.05 -2.81 -11.70
N ASN A 317 -7.02 -2.09 -12.30
CA ASN A 317 -6.74 -0.98 -13.23
C ASN A 317 -6.09 0.21 -12.52
N GLU A 318 -6.44 0.49 -11.26
CA GLU A 318 -5.78 1.51 -10.44
C GLU A 318 -4.30 1.14 -10.18
N MET A 319 -4.02 -0.14 -9.93
CA MET A 319 -2.66 -0.63 -9.71
C MET A 319 -1.84 -0.80 -11.00
N LEU A 320 -2.48 -0.95 -12.14
CA LEU A 320 -1.83 -1.35 -13.40
C LEU A 320 -0.66 -0.47 -13.83
N PRO A 321 -0.70 0.87 -13.68
CA PRO A 321 0.46 1.72 -14.00
C PRO A 321 1.70 1.38 -13.17
N SER A 322 1.55 1.21 -11.86
CA SER A 322 2.67 0.84 -10.97
C SER A 322 3.15 -0.60 -11.18
N LEU A 323 2.23 -1.53 -11.44
CA LEU A 323 2.58 -2.91 -11.79
C LEU A 323 3.47 -2.97 -13.05
N ARG A 324 3.11 -2.21 -14.09
CA ARG A 324 3.89 -2.13 -15.33
C ARG A 324 5.27 -1.51 -15.11
N ALA A 325 5.33 -0.46 -14.32
CA ALA A 325 6.59 0.19 -13.99
C ALA A 325 7.51 -0.72 -13.17
N ASP A 326 7.01 -1.43 -12.17
CA ASP A 326 7.80 -2.37 -11.37
C ASP A 326 8.32 -3.55 -12.22
N ILE A 327 7.52 -4.02 -13.18
CA ILE A 327 7.98 -5.01 -14.17
C ILE A 327 9.16 -4.44 -14.96
N LEU A 328 9.08 -3.20 -15.42
CA LEU A 328 10.16 -2.56 -16.19
C LEU A 328 11.40 -2.30 -15.34
N LEU A 329 11.24 -1.89 -14.08
CA LEU A 329 12.34 -1.77 -13.12
C LEU A 329 13.13 -3.09 -13.04
N GLY A 330 12.41 -4.21 -12.85
CA GLY A 330 13.03 -5.53 -12.76
C GLY A 330 13.66 -6.02 -14.08
N LYS A 331 13.02 -5.75 -15.22
CA LYS A 331 13.50 -6.16 -16.55
C LYS A 331 14.73 -5.39 -17.02
N ARG A 332 14.77 -4.10 -16.76
CA ARG A 332 15.85 -3.21 -17.19
C ARG A 332 17.05 -3.25 -16.24
N TYR A 333 16.83 -3.81 -15.05
CA TYR A 333 17.88 -3.93 -14.06
C TYR A 333 19.00 -4.85 -14.57
N SER A 334 20.24 -4.38 -14.43
CA SER A 334 21.46 -5.17 -14.70
C SER A 334 22.38 -5.07 -13.50
N TYR A 335 22.70 -6.22 -12.92
CA TYR A 335 23.65 -6.28 -11.81
C TYR A 335 25.08 -5.99 -12.30
N TYR A 336 25.79 -5.16 -11.55
CA TYR A 336 27.22 -4.93 -11.70
C TYR A 336 27.93 -5.27 -10.38
N GLU A 337 29.06 -5.97 -10.50
CA GLU A 337 29.86 -6.30 -9.33
C GLU A 337 30.49 -5.02 -8.75
N GLU A 338 30.35 -4.80 -7.44
CA GLU A 338 30.97 -3.76 -6.65
C GLU A 338 31.48 -4.34 -5.32
N GLU A 339 32.14 -3.52 -4.52
CA GLU A 339 32.50 -3.89 -3.14
C GLU A 339 31.27 -4.34 -2.36
N LYS A 340 31.41 -5.42 -1.62
CA LYS A 340 30.37 -5.96 -0.76
C LYS A 340 30.04 -4.98 0.36
N PHE A 341 28.85 -5.14 0.93
CA PHE A 341 28.45 -4.34 2.10
C PHE A 341 29.30 -4.71 3.31
N THR A 342 29.80 -3.70 4.01
CA THR A 342 30.56 -3.89 5.25
C THR A 342 29.66 -4.05 6.47
N CYS A 343 28.39 -3.66 6.37
CA CYS A 343 27.40 -3.86 7.41
C CYS A 343 26.87 -5.31 7.41
N PRO A 344 26.28 -5.78 8.53
CA PRO A 344 25.55 -7.04 8.59
C PRO A 344 24.42 -7.06 7.54
N ILE A 345 24.25 -8.22 6.90
CA ILE A 345 23.09 -8.53 6.07
C ILE A 345 22.22 -9.56 6.78
N VAL A 346 20.93 -9.27 6.93
CA VAL A 346 19.94 -10.22 7.45
C VAL A 346 18.94 -10.53 6.36
N ALA A 347 18.89 -11.79 5.95
CA ALA A 347 17.98 -12.25 4.90
C ALA A 347 16.85 -13.09 5.51
N PHE A 348 15.60 -12.66 5.28
CA PHE A 348 14.39 -13.31 5.77
C PHE A 348 13.69 -14.09 4.66
N ALA A 349 13.25 -15.30 4.95
CA ALA A 349 12.44 -16.12 4.07
C ALA A 349 11.11 -16.49 4.75
N GLY A 350 10.03 -16.55 3.99
CA GLY A 350 8.78 -17.12 4.46
C GLY A 350 8.85 -18.65 4.41
N SER A 351 8.37 -19.33 5.47
CA SER A 351 8.39 -20.80 5.55
C SER A 351 7.51 -21.48 4.49
N GLU A 352 6.54 -20.75 3.95
CA GLU A 352 5.58 -21.20 2.94
C GLU A 352 5.65 -20.34 1.67
N ASP A 353 6.76 -19.60 1.47
CA ASP A 353 6.94 -18.73 0.29
C ASP A 353 6.99 -19.58 -0.98
N PRO A 354 6.03 -19.42 -1.93
CA PRO A 354 6.02 -20.18 -3.15
C PRO A 354 6.98 -19.65 -4.23
N VAL A 355 7.57 -18.47 -4.01
CA VAL A 355 8.33 -17.72 -5.03
C VAL A 355 9.82 -18.05 -4.99
N PHE A 356 10.40 -18.03 -3.80
CA PHE A 356 11.84 -18.22 -3.61
C PHE A 356 12.13 -19.31 -2.58
N ASP A 357 13.00 -20.21 -2.94
CA ASP A 357 13.52 -21.20 -2.01
C ASP A 357 14.61 -20.62 -1.09
N GLU A 358 14.91 -21.37 -0.04
CA GLU A 358 15.89 -20.99 0.98
C GLU A 358 17.28 -20.67 0.38
N SER A 359 17.71 -21.43 -0.67
CA SER A 359 19.02 -21.24 -1.28
C SER A 359 19.13 -19.91 -2.01
N GLN A 360 18.04 -19.50 -2.65
CA GLN A 360 17.97 -18.22 -3.35
C GLN A 360 17.99 -17.03 -2.39
N ILE A 361 17.36 -17.16 -1.21
CA ILE A 361 17.42 -16.13 -0.17
C ILE A 361 18.82 -16.11 0.49
N LYS A 362 19.40 -17.26 0.78
CA LYS A 362 20.77 -17.35 1.34
C LYS A 362 21.85 -16.79 0.41
N SER A 363 21.58 -16.64 -0.88
CA SER A 363 22.53 -16.03 -1.82
C SER A 363 22.91 -14.58 -1.50
N TRP A 364 22.19 -13.91 -0.60
CA TRP A 364 22.58 -12.62 -0.06
C TRP A 364 23.92 -12.65 0.69
N GLU A 365 24.37 -13.82 1.17
CA GLU A 365 25.70 -14.01 1.73
C GLU A 365 26.82 -13.59 0.76
N ASP A 366 26.58 -13.76 -0.54
CA ASP A 366 27.54 -13.33 -1.57
C ASP A 366 27.70 -11.82 -1.66
N GLN A 367 26.77 -11.04 -1.12
CA GLN A 367 26.81 -9.58 -1.06
C GLN A 367 27.37 -9.06 0.29
N ALA A 368 27.53 -9.94 1.28
CA ALA A 368 28.03 -9.60 2.60
C ALA A 368 29.57 -9.56 2.60
N GLY A 369 30.14 -8.43 2.97
CA GLY A 369 31.55 -8.29 3.32
C GLY A 369 31.79 -8.38 4.83
N GLY A 370 30.72 -8.35 5.63
CA GLY A 370 30.64 -8.54 7.07
C GLY A 370 29.81 -9.78 7.44
N ASP A 371 29.10 -9.67 8.55
CA ASP A 371 28.23 -10.75 9.05
C ASP A 371 27.02 -10.98 8.15
N PHE A 372 26.64 -12.25 8.02
CA PHE A 372 25.42 -12.68 7.34
C PHE A 372 24.56 -13.53 8.25
N LYS A 373 23.26 -13.25 8.29
CA LYS A 373 22.27 -14.01 9.04
C LYS A 373 21.10 -14.37 8.15
N PHE A 374 20.69 -15.63 8.20
CA PHE A 374 19.47 -16.10 7.56
C PHE A 374 18.42 -16.40 8.62
N VAL A 375 17.19 -15.92 8.41
CA VAL A 375 16.07 -16.09 9.34
C VAL A 375 14.84 -16.60 8.59
N MET A 376 14.22 -17.66 9.10
CA MET A 376 12.93 -18.15 8.63
C MET A 376 11.82 -17.48 9.43
N VAL A 377 10.83 -16.92 8.75
CA VAL A 377 9.61 -16.33 9.33
C VAL A 377 8.42 -17.19 8.91
N ASN A 378 7.46 -17.42 9.79
CA ASN A 378 6.25 -18.15 9.41
C ASN A 378 5.46 -17.39 8.35
N GLY A 379 4.86 -18.13 7.39
CA GLY A 379 3.97 -17.58 6.38
C GLY A 379 4.50 -17.63 4.96
N GLY A 380 3.67 -17.10 4.03
CA GLY A 380 3.93 -17.03 2.60
C GLY A 380 4.85 -15.88 2.20
N HIS A 381 4.75 -15.48 0.93
CA HIS A 381 5.62 -14.42 0.38
C HIS A 381 5.45 -13.06 1.07
N LEU A 382 4.25 -12.72 1.53
CA LEU A 382 3.94 -11.43 2.16
C LEU A 382 4.00 -11.45 3.70
N PHE A 383 4.90 -12.25 4.29
CA PHE A 383 5.06 -12.37 5.74
C PHE A 383 5.31 -11.02 6.45
N CYS A 384 5.86 -10.03 5.78
CA CYS A 384 6.04 -8.67 6.35
C CYS A 384 4.72 -7.96 6.66
N ARG A 385 3.61 -8.41 6.07
CA ARG A 385 2.24 -7.97 6.34
C ARG A 385 1.53 -8.93 7.30
N ASP A 386 1.58 -10.21 6.97
CA ASP A 386 0.72 -11.22 7.59
C ASP A 386 1.28 -11.73 8.93
N ASN A 387 2.61 -11.74 9.10
CA ASN A 387 3.33 -12.16 10.31
C ASN A 387 4.36 -11.13 10.77
N LYS A 388 4.00 -9.85 10.67
CA LYS A 388 4.89 -8.72 10.94
C LYS A 388 5.48 -8.74 12.36
N GLU A 389 4.75 -9.26 13.35
CA GLU A 389 5.19 -9.28 14.74
C GLU A 389 6.45 -10.14 14.92
N GLU A 390 6.45 -11.37 14.39
CA GLU A 390 7.61 -12.28 14.42
C GLU A 390 8.83 -11.68 13.68
N LEU A 391 8.57 -11.05 12.53
CA LEU A 391 9.60 -10.35 11.77
C LEU A 391 10.21 -9.20 12.58
N LEU A 392 9.36 -8.35 13.17
CA LEU A 392 9.77 -7.15 13.89
C LEU A 392 10.46 -7.44 15.21
N GLU A 393 10.17 -8.56 15.88
CA GLU A 393 10.96 -9.04 17.02
C GLU A 393 12.42 -9.24 16.62
N THR A 394 12.68 -9.91 15.49
CA THR A 394 14.04 -10.09 15.00
C THR A 394 14.67 -8.77 14.56
N ILE A 395 13.96 -7.94 13.79
CA ILE A 395 14.48 -6.64 13.36
C ILE A 395 14.84 -5.77 14.58
N SER A 396 14.01 -5.76 15.61
CA SER A 396 14.27 -5.01 16.85
C SER A 396 15.56 -5.43 17.53
N VAL A 397 15.85 -6.74 17.57
CA VAL A 397 17.12 -7.27 18.11
C VAL A 397 18.30 -6.78 17.26
N GLU A 398 18.25 -6.97 15.94
CA GLU A 398 19.32 -6.57 15.03
C GLU A 398 19.63 -5.05 15.10
N LEU A 399 18.60 -4.22 15.27
CA LEU A 399 18.77 -2.78 15.40
C LEU A 399 19.25 -2.36 16.80
N SER A 400 19.04 -3.19 17.82
CA SER A 400 19.51 -2.89 19.18
C SER A 400 21.01 -3.12 19.32
N GLU A 401 21.61 -4.03 18.53
CA GLU A 401 23.04 -4.32 18.53
C GLU A 401 23.88 -3.21 17.84
N VAL A 402 23.27 -2.25 17.14
CA VAL A 402 23.91 -1.14 16.44
C VAL A 402 24.45 -0.04 17.39
N VAL A 403 24.38 -0.21 18.68
CA VAL A 403 24.82 0.78 19.66
C VAL A 403 26.29 0.57 20.02
N GLU A 404 27.11 1.57 19.67
CA GLU A 404 28.54 1.70 20.02
C GLU A 404 29.55 1.19 18.96
N ALA A 405 29.61 1.86 17.83
CA ALA A 405 30.84 1.88 17.01
C ALA A 405 31.35 3.32 16.87
#